data_61fc70607ca11884a691c39c5cc5f6cf
#
_entry.id   61fc70607ca11884a691c39c5cc5f6cf
#
_cell.length_a   1.000
_cell.length_b   1.000
_cell.length_c   1.000
_cell.angle_alpha   90.00
_cell.angle_beta   90.00
_cell.angle_gamma   90.00
#
_symmetry.space_group_name_H-M   'P 1'
#
loop_
_entity.id
_entity.type
_entity.pdbx_description
1 polymer ?
#
loop_
_entity_poly.entity_id
_entity_poly.type
_entity_poly.pdbx_seq_one_letter_code
_entity_poly.pdbx_strand_id
1 'polypeptide(L)'
;MIENENLRLLDNITFPKDLRQLSIEQLPQVCKELRETIINELSVNPGHLASSLGTVELTVALHYVFATPTDRLVWDVGHQAYGHKILTGRKEVFSTNRKLNGVRPFPSPSESEYDTFACGHASNSISAALGMAVAAKRLNKKNQHTVAIIGDGSMSGGLAFEGLNNVSSTPNDMLIILNDNNMSIDRSVGGMEKYLLQLDTNETYNKIRFKASQWLHSKGYLTDKRRQMIIRLNNAIKSALSSQQNVFEGMNIRYFGPFEGHDVTELVHMLRRLKDMKGPKMLHLHTIKGKGYAPAEEQATVWHAPGKFDPATGKRIVSDESNTPPRYQDVFGETLLELAKMNDKIVGVTPAMPTGCSMNIMMGEMPDRTFDVGIAEGHAVTFSAGMAKDGLIPFCNIYSAFAQRAYDNIIHDTALLNLPVIFCFDRAGLVGEDGPTHHGVFDLAALQPVPNLIISSPMDECELRRLMYTAQMPNHGPFVIRYPRGKGTLVDWRCALEAVEIGKGRCLTEGEDVAVITLGPLGNDVQQIIKELSSEGNNISIAHYDLRFLKPLDEQLLHEVGKKFKRIITIEDAVKDGGMGSSITCWMKDHNYHPTIVRMGVPDSFIEHGTVDELRKIAGYDKAAIKQEILG
;
A
#
# COMPACT_ATOMS: atom_id res chain seq x y z
N MET A 1 5.40 34.42 42.30
CA MET A 1 5.20 32.96 42.07
C MET A 1 5.04 32.84 40.59
N ILE A 2 6.06 32.30 39.92
CA ILE A 2 6.05 32.05 38.50
C ILE A 2 5.10 30.86 38.33
N GLU A 3 4.02 31.04 37.57
CA GLU A 3 3.14 29.97 37.15
C GLU A 3 4.00 28.90 36.49
N ASN A 4 3.98 27.68 37.06
CA ASN A 4 4.53 26.50 36.41
C ASN A 4 3.80 26.39 35.07
N GLU A 5 4.45 26.72 33.96
CA GLU A 5 4.08 26.22 32.66
C GLU A 5 3.92 24.71 32.82
N ASN A 6 2.72 24.20 32.58
CA ASN A 6 2.40 22.78 32.67
C ASN A 6 3.31 22.03 31.68
N LEU A 7 4.46 21.58 32.14
CA LEU A 7 5.38 20.77 31.34
C LEU A 7 4.61 19.52 30.90
N ARG A 8 4.44 19.34 29.60
CA ARG A 8 3.78 18.16 29.05
C ARG A 8 4.60 16.92 29.42
N LEU A 9 3.94 15.84 29.83
CA LEU A 9 4.62 14.57 30.13
C LEU A 9 5.38 14.02 28.92
N LEU A 10 4.80 14.17 27.72
CA LEU A 10 5.41 13.73 26.47
C LEU A 10 6.74 14.42 26.18
N ASP A 11 6.96 15.65 26.64
CA ASP A 11 8.19 16.39 26.41
C ASP A 11 9.40 15.71 27.08
N ASN A 12 9.18 15.01 28.19
CA ASN A 12 10.20 14.25 28.91
C ASN A 12 10.39 12.81 28.37
N ILE A 13 9.63 12.41 27.35
CA ILE A 13 9.73 11.07 26.75
C ILE A 13 10.46 11.19 25.41
N THR A 14 11.67 10.65 25.36
CA THR A 14 12.43 10.48 24.10
C THR A 14 12.36 9.04 23.62
N PHE A 15 12.51 8.09 24.54
CA PHE A 15 12.51 6.66 24.24
C PHE A 15 11.54 5.88 25.15
N PRO A 16 11.13 4.67 24.78
CA PRO A 16 10.23 3.86 25.60
C PRO A 16 10.69 3.61 27.04
N LYS A 17 12.01 3.67 27.30
CA LYS A 17 12.55 3.58 28.68
C LYS A 17 12.07 4.74 29.56
N ASP A 18 11.91 5.93 29.01
CA ASP A 18 11.45 7.13 29.75
C ASP A 18 9.95 6.99 30.05
N LEU A 19 9.16 6.54 29.08
CA LEU A 19 7.74 6.22 29.26
C LEU A 19 7.51 5.22 30.41
N ARG A 20 8.37 4.21 30.54
CA ARG A 20 8.28 3.18 31.60
C ARG A 20 8.61 3.69 33.00
N GLN A 21 9.12 4.90 33.16
CA GLN A 21 9.33 5.55 34.47
C GLN A 21 8.04 6.18 35.03
N LEU A 22 7.03 6.40 34.18
CA LEU A 22 5.77 6.99 34.60
C LEU A 22 4.90 5.96 35.34
N SER A 23 4.00 6.47 36.22
CA SER A 23 2.95 5.63 36.79
C SER A 23 1.86 5.31 35.74
N ILE A 24 1.09 4.26 35.98
CA ILE A 24 0.00 3.88 35.05
C ILE A 24 -1.05 4.99 34.96
N GLU A 25 -1.30 5.70 36.05
CA GLU A 25 -2.27 6.78 36.15
C GLU A 25 -1.89 8.01 35.30
N GLN A 26 -0.61 8.14 34.91
CA GLN A 26 -0.11 9.21 34.04
C GLN A 26 -0.27 8.89 32.56
N LEU A 27 -0.44 7.62 32.18
CA LEU A 27 -0.50 7.20 30.78
C LEU A 27 -1.67 7.79 29.98
N PRO A 28 -2.89 8.00 30.55
CA PRO A 28 -3.96 8.68 29.83
C PRO A 28 -3.58 10.10 29.39
N GLN A 29 -2.81 10.82 30.21
CA GLN A 29 -2.31 12.15 29.85
C GLN A 29 -1.29 12.07 28.70
N VAL A 30 -0.37 11.09 28.73
CA VAL A 30 0.56 10.85 27.61
C VAL A 30 -0.20 10.55 26.32
N CYS A 31 -1.25 9.72 26.36
CA CYS A 31 -2.10 9.43 25.20
C CYS A 31 -2.75 10.69 24.63
N LYS A 32 -3.27 11.58 25.50
CA LYS A 32 -3.87 12.85 25.09
C LYS A 32 -2.82 13.72 24.37
N GLU A 33 -1.67 13.91 24.97
CA GLU A 33 -0.59 14.77 24.44
C GLU A 33 -0.02 14.21 23.13
N LEU A 34 0.13 12.88 23.02
CA LEU A 34 0.57 12.20 21.80
C LEU A 34 -0.43 12.39 20.65
N ARG A 35 -1.74 12.29 20.95
CA ARG A 35 -2.81 12.54 19.98
C ARG A 35 -2.79 13.99 19.48
N GLU A 36 -2.69 14.96 20.39
CA GLU A 36 -2.59 16.37 20.04
C GLU A 36 -1.36 16.66 19.17
N THR A 37 -0.23 16.04 19.49
CA THR A 37 1.00 16.16 18.68
C THR A 37 0.79 15.60 17.27
N ILE A 38 0.20 14.41 17.12
CA ILE A 38 -0.09 13.82 15.82
C ILE A 38 -1.03 14.73 14.99
N ILE A 39 -2.10 15.24 15.59
CA ILE A 39 -3.06 16.12 14.90
C ILE A 39 -2.36 17.40 14.41
N ASN A 40 -1.61 18.08 15.29
CA ASN A 40 -0.95 19.33 14.97
C ASN A 40 0.12 19.14 13.86
N GLU A 41 0.96 18.13 13.98
CA GLU A 41 2.00 17.87 12.97
C GLU A 41 1.39 17.51 11.61
N LEU A 42 0.37 16.65 11.57
CA LEU A 42 -0.23 16.21 10.32
C LEU A 42 -1.18 17.25 9.69
N SER A 43 -1.59 18.26 10.43
CA SER A 43 -2.36 19.38 9.88
C SER A 43 -1.54 20.22 8.90
N VAL A 44 -0.23 20.31 9.13
CA VAL A 44 0.74 21.08 8.31
C VAL A 44 1.49 20.18 7.34
N ASN A 45 1.90 19.00 7.81
CA ASN A 45 2.66 18.01 7.06
C ASN A 45 1.82 16.71 6.91
N PRO A 46 0.98 16.60 5.87
CA PRO A 46 -0.02 15.54 5.76
C PRO A 46 0.53 14.12 5.74
N GLY A 47 -0.22 13.20 6.35
CA GLY A 47 0.10 11.78 6.41
C GLY A 47 -1.12 10.94 6.83
N HIS A 48 -0.89 9.72 7.32
CA HIS A 48 -1.93 8.77 7.74
C HIS A 48 -2.48 9.12 9.12
N LEU A 49 -3.46 10.06 9.16
CA LEU A 49 -3.97 10.63 10.41
C LEU A 49 -4.89 9.65 11.17
N ALA A 50 -6.03 9.29 10.58
CA ALA A 50 -7.08 8.57 11.31
C ALA A 50 -6.60 7.20 11.82
N SER A 51 -5.79 6.50 11.04
CA SER A 51 -5.22 5.20 11.45
C SER A 51 -4.29 5.33 12.65
N SER A 52 -3.46 6.37 12.68
CA SER A 52 -2.53 6.63 13.81
C SER A 52 -3.26 7.09 15.07
N LEU A 53 -4.35 7.87 14.95
CA LEU A 53 -5.19 8.26 16.08
C LEU A 53 -5.90 7.07 16.72
N GLY A 54 -6.31 6.08 15.93
CA GLY A 54 -6.98 4.87 16.40
C GLY A 54 -6.08 3.93 17.23
N THR A 55 -4.77 4.12 17.21
CA THR A 55 -3.80 3.23 17.90
C THR A 55 -2.98 3.91 18.98
N VAL A 56 -3.32 5.11 19.40
CA VAL A 56 -2.56 5.88 20.39
C VAL A 56 -2.42 5.11 21.70
N GLU A 57 -3.54 4.67 22.30
CA GLU A 57 -3.56 3.95 23.57
C GLU A 57 -2.82 2.62 23.46
N LEU A 58 -3.04 1.88 22.38
CA LEU A 58 -2.36 0.62 22.10
C LEU A 58 -0.84 0.84 21.99
N THR A 59 -0.39 1.87 21.29
CA THR A 59 1.03 2.19 21.11
C THR A 59 1.70 2.51 22.44
N VAL A 60 1.06 3.36 23.28
CA VAL A 60 1.57 3.70 24.62
C VAL A 60 1.65 2.44 25.48
N ALA A 61 0.59 1.62 25.52
CA ALA A 61 0.57 0.38 26.31
C ALA A 61 1.63 -0.63 25.86
N LEU A 62 1.85 -0.79 24.54
CA LEU A 62 2.89 -1.67 24.00
C LEU A 62 4.29 -1.24 24.46
N HIS A 63 4.65 0.03 24.29
CA HIS A 63 5.97 0.54 24.69
C HIS A 63 6.17 0.61 26.21
N TYR A 64 5.06 0.67 26.96
CA TYR A 64 5.10 0.61 28.43
C TYR A 64 5.36 -0.81 28.96
N VAL A 65 4.79 -1.84 28.30
CA VAL A 65 4.85 -3.23 28.76
C VAL A 65 6.03 -3.98 28.17
N PHE A 66 6.32 -3.79 26.88
CA PHE A 66 7.38 -4.51 26.18
C PHE A 66 8.69 -3.74 26.19
N ALA A 67 9.79 -4.44 26.45
CA ALA A 67 11.14 -3.85 26.53
C ALA A 67 11.75 -3.67 25.13
N THR A 68 11.13 -2.81 24.29
CA THR A 68 11.65 -2.47 22.97
C THR A 68 12.98 -1.71 23.09
N PRO A 69 13.97 -1.95 22.18
CA PRO A 69 13.89 -2.74 20.96
C PRO A 69 14.19 -4.25 21.14
N THR A 70 14.49 -4.73 22.36
CA THR A 70 14.75 -6.17 22.62
C THR A 70 13.52 -7.00 22.30
N ASP A 71 12.35 -6.61 22.83
CA ASP A 71 11.08 -7.17 22.43
C ASP A 71 10.72 -6.62 21.03
N ARG A 72 10.18 -7.48 20.16
CA ARG A 72 9.94 -7.19 18.76
C ARG A 72 8.47 -6.84 18.51
N LEU A 73 8.20 -5.62 18.06
CA LEU A 73 6.88 -5.18 17.61
C LEU A 73 6.88 -5.12 16.08
N VAL A 74 6.04 -5.94 15.44
CA VAL A 74 5.90 -5.99 13.98
C VAL A 74 4.57 -5.37 13.59
N TRP A 75 4.60 -4.16 13.06
CA TRP A 75 3.43 -3.43 12.57
C TRP A 75 3.06 -3.92 11.19
N ASP A 76 1.78 -4.28 10.99
CA ASP A 76 1.25 -4.56 9.66
C ASP A 76 0.96 -3.25 8.92
N VAL A 77 1.31 -3.13 7.64
CA VAL A 77 1.27 -1.89 6.85
C VAL A 77 2.12 -0.77 7.45
N GLY A 78 1.94 -0.44 8.73
CA GLY A 78 2.68 0.62 9.45
C GLY A 78 2.11 2.03 9.30
N HIS A 79 0.99 2.22 8.61
CA HIS A 79 0.30 3.51 8.49
C HIS A 79 -0.32 4.00 9.81
N GLN A 80 -0.45 3.13 10.81
CA GLN A 80 -0.91 3.42 12.17
C GLN A 80 0.23 3.68 13.17
N ALA A 81 1.49 3.76 12.72
CA ALA A 81 2.66 3.72 13.60
C ALA A 81 3.31 5.10 13.89
N TYR A 82 2.61 6.22 13.68
CA TYR A 82 3.19 7.53 13.98
C TYR A 82 3.43 7.75 15.46
N GLY A 83 2.54 7.28 16.33
CA GLY A 83 2.78 7.26 17.77
C GLY A 83 4.03 6.46 18.17
N HIS A 84 4.26 5.31 17.52
CA HIS A 84 5.47 4.52 17.68
C HIS A 84 6.73 5.32 17.31
N LYS A 85 6.74 6.03 16.16
CA LYS A 85 7.87 6.87 15.76
C LYS A 85 8.17 7.98 16.76
N ILE A 86 7.13 8.69 17.23
CA ILE A 86 7.27 9.77 18.21
C ILE A 86 7.85 9.26 19.54
N LEU A 87 7.39 8.11 20.02
CA LEU A 87 7.86 7.52 21.29
C LEU A 87 9.22 6.80 21.18
N THR A 88 9.81 6.71 19.97
CA THR A 88 11.07 6.00 19.72
C THR A 88 12.15 6.92 19.11
N GLY A 89 12.28 8.13 19.64
CA GLY A 89 13.38 9.04 19.37
C GLY A 89 13.20 9.96 18.16
N ARG A 90 12.03 9.96 17.51
CA ARG A 90 11.79 10.77 16.29
C ARG A 90 10.86 11.97 16.53
N LYS A 91 10.50 12.27 17.80
CA LYS A 91 9.59 13.37 18.16
C LYS A 91 10.05 14.71 17.60
N GLU A 92 11.29 15.09 17.86
CA GLU A 92 11.84 16.41 17.51
C GLU A 92 11.97 16.62 15.97
N VAL A 93 12.11 15.54 15.23
CA VAL A 93 12.27 15.58 13.77
C VAL A 93 10.99 15.16 13.04
N PHE A 94 9.89 14.88 13.74
CA PHE A 94 8.68 14.36 13.14
C PHE A 94 8.03 15.31 12.12
N SER A 95 8.27 16.61 12.23
CA SER A 95 7.87 17.63 11.25
C SER A 95 8.50 17.40 9.84
N THR A 96 9.50 16.54 9.74
CA THR A 96 10.11 16.13 8.46
C THR A 96 9.51 14.84 7.90
N ASN A 97 8.48 14.27 8.53
CA ASN A 97 7.84 13.04 8.08
C ASN A 97 7.42 13.15 6.61
N ARG A 98 7.74 12.13 5.80
CA ARG A 98 7.43 12.04 4.37
C ARG A 98 8.15 13.07 3.46
N LYS A 99 9.05 13.89 4.00
CA LYS A 99 9.89 14.82 3.23
C LYS A 99 11.23 14.15 2.89
N LEU A 100 11.83 14.56 1.78
CA LEU A 100 13.13 14.05 1.37
C LEU A 100 14.17 14.18 2.51
N ASN A 101 14.93 13.11 2.77
CA ASN A 101 15.88 12.99 3.87
C ASN A 101 15.28 13.18 5.28
N GLY A 102 13.97 13.21 5.41
CA GLY A 102 13.25 13.27 6.68
C GLY A 102 12.82 11.91 7.20
N VAL A 103 11.91 11.93 8.18
CA VAL A 103 11.32 10.71 8.76
C VAL A 103 10.53 9.95 7.69
N ARG A 104 10.77 8.66 7.57
CA ARG A 104 10.09 7.78 6.60
C ARG A 104 8.60 7.67 6.88
N PRO A 105 7.76 7.47 5.85
CA PRO A 105 6.31 7.33 5.99
C PRO A 105 5.90 6.10 6.81
N PHE A 106 6.69 5.02 6.73
CA PHE A 106 6.45 3.74 7.41
C PHE A 106 7.66 3.34 8.25
N PRO A 107 7.47 2.50 9.31
CA PRO A 107 8.59 1.92 10.04
C PRO A 107 9.58 1.19 9.13
N SER A 108 10.88 1.41 9.35
CA SER A 108 11.95 0.78 8.59
C SER A 108 13.18 0.54 9.47
N PRO A 109 13.74 -0.69 9.48
CA PRO A 109 14.94 -1.01 10.26
C PRO A 109 16.17 -0.15 9.94
N SER A 110 16.22 0.44 8.75
CA SER A 110 17.29 1.37 8.36
C SER A 110 17.14 2.77 8.95
N GLU A 111 15.96 3.12 9.50
CA GLU A 111 15.70 4.39 10.15
C GLU A 111 15.90 4.31 11.67
N SER A 112 15.47 3.20 12.29
CA SER A 112 15.51 3.05 13.75
C SER A 112 15.62 1.59 14.16
N GLU A 113 16.40 1.31 15.22
CA GLU A 113 16.48 -0.02 15.83
C GLU A 113 15.14 -0.50 16.44
N TYR A 114 14.21 0.43 16.69
CA TYR A 114 12.86 0.15 17.18
C TYR A 114 11.92 -0.33 16.07
N ASP A 115 12.24 -0.06 14.81
CA ASP A 115 11.48 -0.49 13.64
C ASP A 115 11.91 -1.91 13.28
N THR A 116 11.19 -2.89 13.79
CA THR A 116 11.59 -4.31 13.77
C THR A 116 11.60 -4.90 12.36
N PHE A 117 10.69 -4.47 11.49
CA PHE A 117 10.53 -4.99 10.12
C PHE A 117 10.08 -3.87 9.18
N ALA A 118 10.43 -3.98 7.90
CA ALA A 118 9.97 -3.03 6.90
C ALA A 118 8.45 -3.15 6.70
N CYS A 119 7.77 -2.02 6.75
CA CYS A 119 6.32 -1.90 6.59
C CYS A 119 5.98 -1.25 5.24
N GLY A 120 4.68 -1.15 4.92
CA GLY A 120 4.14 -0.56 3.70
C GLY A 120 3.10 -1.45 3.03
N HIS A 121 3.32 -2.75 3.02
CA HIS A 121 2.39 -3.75 2.47
C HIS A 121 1.67 -4.51 3.58
N ALA A 122 0.37 -4.77 3.37
CA ALA A 122 -0.49 -5.45 4.34
C ALA A 122 -0.22 -6.96 4.45
N SER A 123 -0.70 -7.56 5.53
CA SER A 123 -0.81 -9.02 5.76
C SER A 123 0.49 -9.77 6.03
N ASN A 124 1.65 -9.11 6.12
CA ASN A 124 2.96 -9.76 6.29
C ASN A 124 3.40 -9.89 7.76
N SER A 125 2.79 -9.14 8.69
CA SER A 125 3.24 -9.03 10.08
C SER A 125 3.23 -10.36 10.83
N ILE A 126 2.20 -11.19 10.64
CA ILE A 126 2.08 -12.49 11.33
C ILE A 126 3.21 -13.42 10.93
N SER A 127 3.48 -13.56 9.63
CA SER A 127 4.55 -14.43 9.11
C SER A 127 5.93 -13.93 9.54
N ALA A 128 6.18 -12.61 9.48
CA ALA A 128 7.45 -12.03 9.92
C ALA A 128 7.68 -12.22 11.42
N ALA A 129 6.66 -11.95 12.25
CA ALA A 129 6.71 -12.14 13.68
C ALA A 129 6.91 -13.61 14.08
N LEU A 130 6.25 -14.54 13.38
CA LEU A 130 6.44 -15.97 13.60
C LEU A 130 7.90 -16.38 13.34
N GLY A 131 8.48 -15.93 12.22
CA GLY A 131 9.89 -16.18 11.91
C GLY A 131 10.82 -15.66 13.00
N MET A 132 10.57 -14.46 13.52
CA MET A 132 11.35 -13.88 14.64
C MET A 132 11.17 -14.64 15.94
N ALA A 133 9.95 -15.09 16.27
CA ALA A 133 9.67 -15.88 17.47
C ALA A 133 10.40 -17.25 17.42
N VAL A 134 10.41 -17.90 16.27
CA VAL A 134 11.16 -19.14 16.02
C VAL A 134 12.66 -18.91 16.15
N ALA A 135 13.18 -17.84 15.57
CA ALA A 135 14.60 -17.49 15.68
C ALA A 135 15.00 -17.21 17.13
N ALA A 136 14.20 -16.43 17.87
CA ALA A 136 14.44 -16.16 19.29
C ALA A 136 14.51 -17.45 20.12
N LYS A 137 13.60 -18.38 19.88
CA LYS A 137 13.58 -19.70 20.55
C LYS A 137 14.83 -20.53 20.21
N ARG A 138 15.20 -20.60 18.94
CA ARG A 138 16.40 -21.33 18.48
C ARG A 138 17.71 -20.75 19.02
N LEU A 139 17.78 -19.42 19.12
CA LEU A 139 18.93 -18.68 19.63
C LEU A 139 18.92 -18.55 21.17
N ASN A 140 18.00 -19.23 21.88
CA ASN A 140 17.83 -19.17 23.33
C ASN A 140 17.67 -17.75 23.91
N LYS A 141 17.05 -16.84 23.16
CA LYS A 141 16.73 -15.47 23.61
C LYS A 141 15.50 -15.48 24.52
N LYS A 142 15.63 -16.02 25.73
CA LYS A 142 14.52 -16.31 26.66
C LYS A 142 13.68 -15.11 27.04
N ASN A 143 14.22 -13.90 26.99
CA ASN A 143 13.57 -12.64 27.39
C ASN A 143 13.08 -11.80 26.21
N GLN A 144 13.11 -12.33 24.97
CA GLN A 144 12.61 -11.64 23.79
C GLN A 144 11.19 -12.09 23.50
N HIS A 145 10.25 -11.14 23.58
CA HIS A 145 8.86 -11.33 23.15
C HIS A 145 8.68 -10.83 21.72
N THR A 146 7.72 -11.43 21.01
CA THR A 146 7.39 -11.01 19.64
C THR A 146 5.89 -10.77 19.54
N VAL A 147 5.53 -9.61 19.05
CA VAL A 147 4.15 -9.13 18.90
C VAL A 147 3.91 -8.73 17.44
N ALA A 148 2.91 -9.32 16.80
CA ALA A 148 2.38 -8.85 15.52
C ALA A 148 1.16 -7.95 15.77
N ILE A 149 1.13 -6.76 15.17
CA ILE A 149 0.00 -5.84 15.24
C ILE A 149 -0.62 -5.75 13.84
N ILE A 150 -1.83 -6.28 13.67
CA ILE A 150 -2.50 -6.38 12.38
C ILE A 150 -3.89 -5.77 12.46
N GLY A 151 -4.29 -5.03 11.43
CA GLY A 151 -5.65 -4.50 11.28
C GLY A 151 -6.60 -5.53 10.67
N ASP A 152 -7.91 -5.34 10.90
CA ASP A 152 -8.98 -6.17 10.35
C ASP A 152 -8.96 -6.22 8.81
N GLY A 153 -8.74 -5.09 8.13
CA GLY A 153 -8.58 -5.05 6.68
C GLY A 153 -7.44 -5.93 6.17
N SER A 154 -6.29 -5.91 6.86
CA SER A 154 -5.12 -6.74 6.52
C SER A 154 -5.34 -8.24 6.75
N MET A 155 -6.32 -8.61 7.59
CA MET A 155 -6.70 -10.00 7.81
C MET A 155 -7.38 -10.64 6.59
N SER A 156 -7.85 -9.85 5.62
CA SER A 156 -8.43 -10.37 4.37
C SER A 156 -7.39 -10.92 3.39
N GLY A 157 -6.11 -10.59 3.56
CA GLY A 157 -5.03 -11.04 2.67
C GLY A 157 -4.61 -12.50 2.91
N GLY A 158 -4.34 -13.24 1.83
CA GLY A 158 -3.98 -14.66 1.88
C GLY A 158 -2.79 -14.95 2.79
N LEU A 159 -1.73 -14.11 2.74
CA LEU A 159 -0.53 -14.28 3.57
C LEU A 159 -0.82 -14.21 5.08
N ALA A 160 -1.83 -13.44 5.52
CA ALA A 160 -2.26 -13.44 6.91
C ALA A 160 -2.83 -14.80 7.33
N PHE A 161 -3.66 -15.43 6.48
CA PHE A 161 -4.19 -16.78 6.72
C PHE A 161 -3.09 -17.85 6.69
N GLU A 162 -2.14 -17.77 5.76
CA GLU A 162 -0.97 -18.65 5.73
C GLU A 162 -0.16 -18.52 7.01
N GLY A 163 0.06 -17.27 7.48
CA GLY A 163 0.71 -16.99 8.76
C GLY A 163 -0.04 -17.64 9.93
N LEU A 164 -1.36 -17.43 10.06
CA LEU A 164 -2.19 -18.03 11.12
C LEU A 164 -2.15 -19.56 11.10
N ASN A 165 -2.26 -20.17 9.93
CA ASN A 165 -2.17 -21.61 9.76
C ASN A 165 -0.84 -22.17 10.29
N ASN A 166 0.27 -21.47 10.05
CA ASN A 166 1.60 -21.88 10.50
C ASN A 166 1.88 -21.53 11.97
N VAL A 167 1.31 -20.47 12.51
CA VAL A 167 1.40 -20.11 13.94
C VAL A 167 0.93 -21.27 14.82
N SER A 168 -0.10 -21.97 14.42
CA SER A 168 -0.69 -23.08 15.18
C SER A 168 0.16 -24.34 15.18
N SER A 169 0.91 -24.60 14.13
CA SER A 169 1.73 -25.80 13.93
C SER A 169 3.18 -25.60 14.36
N THR A 170 3.67 -24.38 14.43
CA THR A 170 5.05 -24.05 14.77
C THR A 170 5.16 -23.65 16.23
N PRO A 171 6.04 -24.29 17.05
CA PRO A 171 6.18 -23.94 18.46
C PRO A 171 6.67 -22.51 18.69
N ASN A 172 5.82 -21.65 19.23
CA ASN A 172 6.11 -20.24 19.50
C ASN A 172 5.30 -19.72 20.69
N ASP A 173 5.66 -18.55 21.21
CA ASP A 173 4.96 -17.84 22.28
C ASP A 173 4.49 -16.43 21.83
N MET A 174 4.37 -16.20 20.53
CA MET A 174 4.03 -14.87 19.98
C MET A 174 2.62 -14.41 20.40
N LEU A 175 2.47 -13.11 20.47
CA LEU A 175 1.19 -12.42 20.61
C LEU A 175 0.80 -11.80 19.26
N ILE A 176 -0.41 -12.08 18.82
CA ILE A 176 -1.05 -11.38 17.69
C ILE A 176 -2.05 -10.39 18.28
N ILE A 177 -1.97 -9.13 17.92
CA ILE A 177 -2.94 -8.11 18.28
C ILE A 177 -3.74 -7.79 17.02
N LEU A 178 -5.01 -8.16 17.03
CA LEU A 178 -5.97 -7.78 16.00
C LEU A 178 -6.59 -6.44 16.41
N ASN A 179 -6.26 -5.40 15.68
CA ASN A 179 -6.83 -4.06 15.83
C ASN A 179 -8.02 -3.93 14.88
N ASP A 180 -9.21 -4.12 15.40
CA ASP A 180 -10.47 -4.14 14.65
C ASP A 180 -11.19 -2.79 14.81
N ASN A 181 -11.39 -2.11 13.69
CA ASN A 181 -12.17 -0.88 13.63
C ASN A 181 -13.17 -0.88 12.45
N ASN A 182 -13.40 -2.05 11.85
CA ASN A 182 -14.28 -2.27 10.69
C ASN A 182 -13.94 -1.42 9.46
N MET A 183 -12.67 -1.00 9.34
CA MET A 183 -12.21 -0.12 8.27
C MET A 183 -10.84 -0.56 7.75
N SER A 184 -10.74 -0.68 6.42
CA SER A 184 -9.47 -0.61 5.70
C SER A 184 -9.19 0.86 5.29
N ILE A 185 -8.88 1.17 4.04
CA ILE A 185 -8.96 2.56 3.55
C ILE A 185 -10.43 2.96 3.48
N ASP A 186 -11.25 2.19 2.77
CA ASP A 186 -12.70 2.21 2.80
C ASP A 186 -13.24 1.20 3.84
N ARG A 187 -14.54 0.94 3.88
CA ARG A 187 -15.09 -0.09 4.76
C ARG A 187 -14.52 -1.45 4.39
N SER A 188 -14.17 -2.24 5.39
CA SER A 188 -13.77 -3.62 5.21
C SER A 188 -14.90 -4.43 4.56
N VAL A 189 -14.55 -5.41 3.72
CA VAL A 189 -15.52 -6.22 2.98
C VAL A 189 -15.29 -7.72 3.18
N GLY A 190 -16.33 -8.50 2.93
CA GLY A 190 -16.22 -9.96 2.87
C GLY A 190 -16.71 -10.71 4.11
N GLY A 191 -16.48 -12.04 4.10
CA GLY A 191 -16.93 -12.94 5.15
C GLY A 191 -16.21 -12.77 6.47
N MET A 192 -14.94 -12.35 6.45
CA MET A 192 -14.16 -12.12 7.66
C MET A 192 -14.68 -10.92 8.45
N GLU A 193 -15.01 -9.80 7.77
CA GLU A 193 -15.65 -8.65 8.43
C GLU A 193 -16.94 -9.05 9.14
N LYS A 194 -17.84 -9.73 8.41
CA LYS A 194 -19.11 -10.21 9.00
C LYS A 194 -18.87 -11.12 10.21
N TYR A 195 -17.84 -11.96 10.14
CA TYR A 195 -17.47 -12.83 11.23
C TYR A 195 -16.96 -12.06 12.46
N LEU A 196 -16.09 -11.05 12.26
CA LEU A 196 -15.57 -10.21 13.34
C LEU A 196 -16.70 -9.41 14.01
N LEU A 197 -17.62 -8.83 13.24
CA LEU A 197 -18.82 -8.16 13.75
C LEU A 197 -19.70 -9.09 14.62
N GLN A 198 -19.81 -10.37 14.26
CA GLN A 198 -20.54 -11.35 15.08
C GLN A 198 -19.83 -11.66 16.39
N LEU A 199 -18.50 -11.64 16.43
CA LEU A 199 -17.74 -11.79 17.66
C LEU A 199 -17.93 -10.61 18.61
N ASP A 200 -18.07 -9.40 18.06
CA ASP A 200 -18.26 -8.15 18.82
C ASP A 200 -19.60 -8.12 19.57
N THR A 201 -20.66 -8.66 18.98
CA THR A 201 -22.01 -8.70 19.60
C THR A 201 -22.12 -9.57 20.85
N ASN A 202 -21.09 -10.35 21.21
CA ASN A 202 -21.07 -11.28 22.33
C ASN A 202 -20.20 -10.81 23.53
N GLU A 203 -20.17 -9.50 23.79
CA GLU A 203 -19.38 -8.85 24.87
C GLU A 203 -19.52 -9.53 26.25
N THR A 204 -20.72 -9.90 26.65
CA THR A 204 -20.99 -10.46 27.98
C THR A 204 -20.29 -11.82 28.17
N TYR A 205 -20.29 -12.66 27.14
CA TYR A 205 -19.62 -13.94 27.15
C TYR A 205 -18.09 -13.81 27.26
N ASN A 206 -17.52 -12.88 26.50
CA ASN A 206 -16.08 -12.64 26.50
C ASN A 206 -15.58 -12.05 27.83
N LYS A 207 -16.32 -11.13 28.45
CA LYS A 207 -16.02 -10.56 29.79
C LYS A 207 -16.10 -11.63 30.89
N ILE A 208 -17.10 -12.51 30.88
CA ILE A 208 -17.25 -13.60 31.84
C ILE A 208 -16.12 -14.61 31.72
N ARG A 209 -15.76 -14.99 30.50
CA ARG A 209 -14.66 -15.91 30.19
C ARG A 209 -13.31 -15.41 30.67
N PHE A 210 -13.01 -14.13 30.44
CA PHE A 210 -11.78 -13.51 30.91
C PHE A 210 -11.69 -13.48 32.44
N LYS A 211 -12.77 -13.11 33.13
CA LYS A 211 -12.86 -13.14 34.60
C LYS A 211 -12.74 -14.55 35.16
N ALA A 212 -13.34 -15.54 34.54
CA ALA A 212 -13.24 -16.95 34.95
C ALA A 212 -11.80 -17.49 34.78
N SER A 213 -11.12 -17.14 33.68
CA SER A 213 -9.71 -17.47 33.44
C SER A 213 -8.79 -16.82 34.48
N GLN A 214 -9.07 -15.58 34.86
CA GLN A 214 -8.32 -14.86 35.92
C GLN A 214 -8.50 -15.55 37.29
N TRP A 215 -9.73 -15.93 37.64
CA TRP A 215 -10.03 -16.59 38.91
C TRP A 215 -9.33 -17.96 39.02
N LEU A 216 -9.30 -18.74 37.95
CA LEU A 216 -8.59 -20.03 37.89
C LEU A 216 -7.06 -19.88 38.01
N HIS A 217 -6.48 -18.81 37.45
CA HIS A 217 -5.05 -18.51 37.57
C HIS A 217 -4.66 -18.02 38.98
N SER A 218 -5.51 -17.20 39.60
CA SER A 218 -5.20 -16.61 40.92
C SER A 218 -5.15 -17.62 42.07
N LYS A 219 -5.76 -18.79 41.90
CA LYS A 219 -5.85 -19.83 42.95
C LYS A 219 -4.85 -20.97 42.84
N GLY A 220 -3.86 -20.93 41.93
CA GLY A 220 -2.72 -21.87 41.91
C GLY A 220 -3.08 -23.36 41.65
N TYR A 221 -4.29 -23.66 41.14
CA TYR A 221 -4.81 -25.03 41.03
C TYR A 221 -4.36 -25.83 39.79
N LEU A 222 -3.36 -25.39 38.99
CA LEU A 222 -3.10 -26.00 37.69
C LEU A 222 -1.68 -26.54 37.51
N THR A 223 -1.53 -27.87 37.63
CA THR A 223 -0.44 -28.62 36.98
C THR A 223 -0.77 -28.80 35.47
N ASP A 224 0.27 -28.82 34.60
CA ASP A 224 0.11 -28.82 33.13
C ASP A 224 -0.80 -29.93 32.56
N LYS A 225 -0.81 -31.12 33.15
CA LYS A 225 -1.70 -32.22 32.73
C LYS A 225 -3.19 -31.97 33.05
N ARG A 226 -3.51 -31.43 34.21
CA ARG A 226 -4.87 -31.05 34.60
C ARG A 226 -5.38 -29.86 33.78
N ARG A 227 -4.50 -28.97 33.41
CA ARG A 227 -4.78 -27.81 32.53
C ARG A 227 -5.26 -28.25 31.16
N GLN A 228 -4.61 -29.22 30.51
CA GLN A 228 -5.07 -29.75 29.22
C GLN A 228 -6.43 -30.45 29.32
N MET A 229 -6.71 -31.12 30.42
CA MET A 229 -8.01 -31.77 30.65
C MET A 229 -9.13 -30.76 30.88
N ILE A 230 -8.87 -29.69 31.64
CA ILE A 230 -9.83 -28.58 31.85
C ILE A 230 -10.07 -27.79 30.56
N ILE A 231 -9.04 -27.58 29.74
CA ILE A 231 -9.17 -26.96 28.42
C ILE A 231 -10.05 -27.83 27.50
N ARG A 232 -9.83 -29.14 27.48
CA ARG A 232 -10.65 -30.09 26.70
C ARG A 232 -12.10 -30.14 27.21
N LEU A 233 -12.30 -30.14 28.54
CA LEU A 233 -13.62 -30.13 29.15
C LEU A 233 -14.37 -28.81 28.92
N ASN A 234 -13.66 -27.67 29.02
CA ASN A 234 -14.22 -26.35 28.69
C ASN A 234 -14.57 -26.24 27.20
N ASN A 235 -13.74 -26.78 26.32
CA ASN A 235 -14.02 -26.80 24.88
C ASN A 235 -15.20 -27.74 24.55
N ALA A 236 -15.36 -28.87 25.26
CA ALA A 236 -16.49 -29.74 25.10
C ALA A 236 -17.79 -29.10 25.63
N ILE A 237 -17.75 -28.41 26.76
CA ILE A 237 -18.90 -27.66 27.33
C ILE A 237 -19.24 -26.45 26.43
N LYS A 238 -18.24 -25.78 25.85
CA LYS A 238 -18.46 -24.70 24.87
C LYS A 238 -19.12 -25.21 23.59
N SER A 239 -18.64 -26.33 23.06
CA SER A 239 -19.19 -27.00 21.88
C SER A 239 -20.65 -27.39 22.08
N ALA A 240 -21.05 -27.69 23.34
CA ALA A 240 -22.44 -28.03 23.69
C ALA A 240 -23.35 -26.81 23.94
N LEU A 241 -22.75 -25.64 24.31
CA LEU A 241 -23.49 -24.43 24.70
C LEU A 241 -23.42 -23.28 23.67
N SER A 242 -22.45 -23.28 22.76
CA SER A 242 -22.39 -22.33 21.68
C SER A 242 -22.23 -23.04 20.34
N SER A 243 -23.15 -22.80 19.43
CA SER A 243 -23.13 -23.35 18.07
C SER A 243 -22.04 -22.80 17.15
N GLN A 244 -21.10 -21.97 17.65
CA GLN A 244 -20.04 -21.37 16.86
C GLN A 244 -18.69 -21.49 17.57
N GLN A 245 -17.79 -22.34 17.06
CA GLN A 245 -16.38 -22.29 17.40
C GLN A 245 -15.74 -21.05 16.78
N ASN A 246 -14.98 -20.28 17.58
CA ASN A 246 -14.15 -19.22 17.07
C ASN A 246 -13.06 -19.81 16.14
N VAL A 247 -12.94 -19.28 14.92
CA VAL A 247 -12.00 -19.78 13.89
C VAL A 247 -10.55 -19.83 14.39
N PHE A 248 -10.13 -18.85 15.20
CA PHE A 248 -8.77 -18.79 15.75
C PHE A 248 -8.52 -19.89 16.79
N GLU A 249 -9.50 -20.19 17.63
CA GLU A 249 -9.43 -21.31 18.59
C GLU A 249 -9.46 -22.67 17.87
N GLY A 250 -10.19 -22.77 16.77
CA GLY A 250 -10.15 -23.94 15.89
C GLY A 250 -8.76 -24.20 15.32
N MET A 251 -7.97 -23.16 15.11
CA MET A 251 -6.55 -23.23 14.73
C MET A 251 -5.59 -23.39 15.93
N ASN A 252 -6.04 -23.69 17.14
CA ASN A 252 -5.23 -23.77 18.37
C ASN A 252 -4.53 -22.45 18.77
N ILE A 253 -5.00 -21.31 18.34
CA ILE A 253 -4.56 -19.99 18.78
C ILE A 253 -5.47 -19.56 19.92
N ARG A 254 -4.91 -19.28 21.11
CA ARG A 254 -5.74 -18.80 22.22
C ARG A 254 -6.24 -17.39 21.94
N TYR A 255 -7.54 -17.25 21.91
CA TYR A 255 -8.20 -15.99 21.58
C TYR A 255 -8.70 -15.29 22.85
N PHE A 256 -8.46 -13.98 22.92
CA PHE A 256 -8.91 -13.06 23.97
C PHE A 256 -9.55 -11.84 23.33
N GLY A 257 -10.79 -11.58 23.66
CA GLY A 257 -11.51 -10.42 23.15
C GLY A 257 -12.92 -10.75 22.58
N PRO A 258 -13.52 -9.77 21.87
CA PRO A 258 -13.00 -8.40 21.70
C PRO A 258 -13.02 -7.59 23.01
N PHE A 259 -12.07 -6.67 23.16
CA PHE A 259 -11.99 -5.73 24.28
C PHE A 259 -11.89 -4.29 23.76
N GLU A 260 -12.30 -3.34 24.62
CA GLU A 260 -12.12 -1.90 24.33
C GLU A 260 -10.63 -1.55 24.17
N GLY A 261 -10.27 -0.97 23.02
CA GLY A 261 -8.90 -0.65 22.67
C GLY A 261 -8.44 0.76 23.06
N HIS A 262 -9.32 1.58 23.69
CA HIS A 262 -9.01 2.97 24.07
C HIS A 262 -8.86 3.23 25.56
N ASP A 263 -8.82 2.17 26.39
CA ASP A 263 -8.41 2.27 27.79
C ASP A 263 -6.95 1.81 27.95
N VAL A 264 -6.01 2.75 27.98
CA VAL A 264 -4.57 2.46 28.11
C VAL A 264 -4.25 1.72 29.41
N THR A 265 -4.97 1.98 30.51
CA THR A 265 -4.76 1.33 31.80
C THR A 265 -5.14 -0.15 31.73
N GLU A 266 -6.32 -0.44 31.17
CA GLU A 266 -6.76 -1.82 30.97
C GLU A 266 -5.86 -2.57 29.98
N LEU A 267 -5.44 -1.91 28.87
CA LEU A 267 -4.50 -2.49 27.91
C LEU A 267 -3.17 -2.87 28.58
N VAL A 268 -2.60 -2.03 29.44
CA VAL A 268 -1.37 -2.35 30.18
C VAL A 268 -1.57 -3.58 31.06
N HIS A 269 -2.70 -3.67 31.78
CA HIS A 269 -2.98 -4.83 32.61
C HIS A 269 -3.16 -6.12 31.80
N MET A 270 -3.85 -6.05 30.65
CA MET A 270 -4.03 -7.20 29.76
C MET A 270 -2.69 -7.64 29.14
N LEU A 271 -1.92 -6.72 28.59
CA LEU A 271 -0.64 -7.02 27.94
C LEU A 271 0.37 -7.62 28.93
N ARG A 272 0.45 -7.11 30.18
CA ARG A 272 1.30 -7.71 31.25
C ARG A 272 0.93 -9.17 31.52
N ARG A 273 -0.36 -9.53 31.48
CA ARG A 273 -0.80 -10.92 31.71
C ARG A 273 -0.54 -11.82 30.51
N LEU A 274 -0.69 -11.28 29.28
CA LEU A 274 -0.47 -12.04 28.05
C LEU A 274 1.01 -12.22 27.73
N LYS A 275 1.87 -11.29 28.13
CA LYS A 275 3.30 -11.26 27.80
C LYS A 275 3.99 -12.57 28.09
N ASP A 276 3.84 -13.12 29.31
CA ASP A 276 4.54 -14.31 29.78
C ASP A 276 3.76 -15.62 29.53
N MET A 277 2.58 -15.53 28.91
CA MET A 277 1.75 -16.67 28.62
C MET A 277 2.35 -17.52 27.49
N LYS A 278 2.48 -18.84 27.72
CA LYS A 278 3.06 -19.79 26.75
C LYS A 278 2.10 -20.15 25.63
N GLY A 279 2.65 -20.38 24.44
CA GLY A 279 1.95 -20.73 23.22
C GLY A 279 1.35 -19.53 22.51
N PRO A 280 0.93 -19.71 21.24
CA PRO A 280 0.38 -18.63 20.42
C PRO A 280 -0.95 -18.11 20.98
N LYS A 281 -1.12 -16.82 20.91
CA LYS A 281 -2.30 -16.11 21.41
C LYS A 281 -2.64 -14.89 20.57
N MET A 282 -3.93 -14.60 20.51
CA MET A 282 -4.48 -13.43 19.85
C MET A 282 -5.24 -12.57 20.85
N LEU A 283 -4.95 -11.28 20.87
CA LEU A 283 -5.73 -10.25 21.55
C LEU A 283 -6.50 -9.46 20.50
N HIS A 284 -7.81 -9.55 20.54
CA HIS A 284 -8.71 -8.79 19.67
C HIS A 284 -9.15 -7.53 20.40
N LEU A 285 -8.88 -6.38 19.79
CA LEU A 285 -9.23 -5.06 20.30
C LEU A 285 -10.19 -4.37 19.34
N HIS A 286 -11.28 -3.87 19.89
CA HIS A 286 -12.17 -2.98 19.16
C HIS A 286 -11.69 -1.54 19.33
N THR A 287 -11.45 -0.83 18.22
CA THR A 287 -10.97 0.55 18.22
C THR A 287 -11.81 1.42 17.27
N ILE A 288 -11.64 2.71 17.39
CA ILE A 288 -12.28 3.71 16.53
C ILE A 288 -11.18 4.40 15.70
N LYS A 289 -11.27 4.26 14.38
CA LYS A 289 -10.38 4.97 13.46
C LYS A 289 -10.62 6.48 13.57
N GLY A 290 -9.56 7.27 13.83
CA GLY A 290 -9.70 8.71 14.06
C GLY A 290 -10.00 9.13 15.49
N LYS A 291 -9.92 8.21 16.47
CA LYS A 291 -10.26 8.42 17.88
C LYS A 291 -9.73 9.72 18.47
N GLY A 292 -10.64 10.49 19.09
CA GLY A 292 -10.33 11.75 19.79
C GLY A 292 -10.23 12.96 18.84
N TYR A 293 -10.63 12.80 17.56
CA TYR A 293 -10.78 13.90 16.62
C TYR A 293 -12.08 13.75 15.83
N ALA A 294 -13.14 14.46 16.25
CA ALA A 294 -14.49 14.29 15.74
C ALA A 294 -14.60 14.24 14.21
N PRO A 295 -13.95 15.14 13.42
CA PRO A 295 -14.01 15.04 11.97
C PRO A 295 -13.49 13.71 11.41
N ALA A 296 -12.47 13.12 12.05
CA ALA A 296 -11.88 11.86 11.61
C ALA A 296 -12.71 10.64 12.06
N GLU A 297 -13.39 10.72 13.20
CA GLU A 297 -14.33 9.67 13.63
C GLU A 297 -15.57 9.62 12.71
N GLU A 298 -16.08 10.78 12.27
CA GLU A 298 -17.27 10.87 11.42
C GLU A 298 -17.01 10.45 9.95
N GLN A 299 -15.82 10.76 9.41
CA GLN A 299 -15.48 10.53 8.00
C GLN A 299 -14.13 9.83 7.85
N ALA A 300 -13.98 8.65 8.44
CA ALA A 300 -12.70 7.94 8.56
C ALA A 300 -11.96 7.70 7.22
N THR A 301 -12.69 7.49 6.11
CA THR A 301 -12.12 7.36 4.76
C THR A 301 -11.45 8.65 4.30
N VAL A 302 -12.13 9.77 4.42
CA VAL A 302 -11.60 11.11 4.03
C VAL A 302 -10.38 11.46 4.89
N TRP A 303 -10.44 11.15 6.18
CA TRP A 303 -9.40 11.43 7.16
C TRP A 303 -8.30 10.37 7.25
N HIS A 304 -8.34 9.36 6.39
CA HIS A 304 -7.21 8.44 6.25
C HIS A 304 -5.93 9.19 5.84
N ALA A 305 -6.03 10.06 4.82
CA ALA A 305 -4.96 10.96 4.37
C ALA A 305 -5.57 12.32 3.94
N PRO A 306 -5.93 13.19 4.89
CA PRO A 306 -6.83 14.34 4.65
C PRO A 306 -6.23 15.50 3.83
N GLY A 307 -4.91 15.51 3.57
CA GLY A 307 -4.21 16.69 3.11
C GLY A 307 -4.00 17.70 4.25
N LYS A 308 -3.74 18.97 3.93
CA LYS A 308 -3.61 20.04 4.95
C LYS A 308 -4.99 20.44 5.48
N PHE A 309 -5.06 20.77 6.77
CA PHE A 309 -6.30 21.18 7.42
C PHE A 309 -6.05 22.08 8.62
N ASP A 310 -7.07 22.81 9.06
CA ASP A 310 -7.06 23.53 10.32
C ASP A 310 -7.41 22.57 11.47
N PRO A 311 -6.50 22.33 12.42
CA PRO A 311 -6.72 21.34 13.48
C PRO A 311 -7.85 21.73 14.46
N ALA A 312 -8.15 23.03 14.61
CA ALA A 312 -9.21 23.49 15.51
C ALA A 312 -10.62 23.28 14.93
N THR A 313 -10.78 23.49 13.63
CA THR A 313 -12.09 23.45 12.96
C THR A 313 -12.32 22.18 12.13
N GLY A 314 -11.29 21.42 11.83
CA GLY A 314 -11.36 20.30 10.89
C GLY A 314 -11.54 20.72 9.43
N LYS A 315 -11.45 22.02 9.09
CA LYS A 315 -11.62 22.48 7.73
C LYS A 315 -10.38 22.12 6.91
N ARG A 316 -10.57 21.29 5.87
CA ARG A 316 -9.50 20.93 4.94
C ARG A 316 -9.16 22.10 4.03
N ILE A 317 -7.86 22.30 3.81
CA ILE A 317 -7.33 23.30 2.89
C ILE A 317 -7.23 22.64 1.51
N VAL A 318 -8.26 22.86 0.69
CA VAL A 318 -8.34 22.33 -0.68
C VAL A 318 -8.04 23.47 -1.64
N SER A 319 -7.11 23.27 -2.58
CA SER A 319 -6.87 24.20 -3.68
C SER A 319 -8.06 24.18 -4.65
N ASP A 320 -8.35 25.32 -5.28
CA ASP A 320 -9.29 25.36 -6.39
C ASP A 320 -8.71 24.58 -7.58
N GLU A 321 -9.37 23.49 -7.96
CA GLU A 321 -8.95 22.59 -9.04
C GLU A 321 -9.77 22.77 -10.32
N SER A 322 -10.66 23.76 -10.40
CA SER A 322 -11.64 23.92 -11.49
C SER A 322 -11.03 24.07 -12.89
N ASN A 323 -9.79 24.58 -13.00
CA ASN A 323 -9.08 24.77 -14.26
C ASN A 323 -7.73 24.02 -14.31
N THR A 324 -7.63 22.91 -13.61
CA THR A 324 -6.40 22.07 -13.64
C THR A 324 -6.70 20.73 -14.30
N PRO A 325 -5.70 20.07 -14.90
CA PRO A 325 -5.87 18.72 -15.40
C PRO A 325 -6.37 17.78 -14.30
N PRO A 326 -7.20 16.77 -14.64
CA PRO A 326 -7.67 15.78 -13.67
C PRO A 326 -6.54 14.87 -13.22
N ARG A 327 -6.77 14.14 -12.13
CA ARG A 327 -5.89 13.02 -11.78
C ARG A 327 -6.15 11.83 -12.70
N TYR A 328 -5.11 11.08 -13.04
CA TYR A 328 -5.26 9.90 -13.90
C TYR A 328 -6.29 8.90 -13.36
N GLN A 329 -6.35 8.69 -12.04
CA GLN A 329 -7.37 7.84 -11.43
C GLN A 329 -8.81 8.32 -11.70
N ASP A 330 -9.05 9.63 -11.75
CA ASP A 330 -10.38 10.19 -11.99
C ASP A 330 -10.75 10.00 -13.47
N VAL A 331 -9.79 10.18 -14.40
CA VAL A 331 -9.95 9.84 -15.83
C VAL A 331 -10.29 8.35 -15.99
N PHE A 332 -9.59 7.47 -15.28
CA PHE A 332 -9.91 6.04 -15.28
C PHE A 332 -11.34 5.78 -14.81
N GLY A 333 -11.74 6.30 -13.64
CA GLY A 333 -13.05 6.03 -13.07
C GLY A 333 -14.22 6.52 -13.92
N GLU A 334 -14.12 7.75 -14.46
CA GLU A 334 -15.14 8.31 -15.37
C GLU A 334 -15.19 7.55 -16.70
N THR A 335 -14.03 7.21 -17.28
CA THR A 335 -13.96 6.45 -18.53
C THR A 335 -14.49 5.03 -18.34
N LEU A 336 -14.20 4.36 -17.21
CA LEU A 336 -14.73 3.04 -16.93
C LEU A 336 -16.26 3.04 -16.87
N LEU A 337 -16.86 4.03 -16.19
CA LEU A 337 -18.32 4.19 -16.16
C LEU A 337 -18.90 4.43 -17.56
N GLU A 338 -18.27 5.30 -18.36
CA GLU A 338 -18.70 5.58 -19.74
C GLU A 338 -18.68 4.30 -20.59
N LEU A 339 -17.59 3.55 -20.55
CA LEU A 339 -17.46 2.28 -21.27
C LEU A 339 -18.47 1.23 -20.78
N ALA A 340 -18.72 1.16 -19.46
CA ALA A 340 -19.68 0.24 -18.86
C ALA A 340 -21.14 0.58 -19.25
N LYS A 341 -21.46 1.85 -19.52
CA LYS A 341 -22.74 2.26 -20.09
C LYS A 341 -22.92 1.83 -21.54
N MET A 342 -21.83 1.71 -22.28
CA MET A 342 -21.82 1.29 -23.69
C MET A 342 -21.78 -0.23 -23.86
N ASN A 343 -21.22 -0.96 -22.88
CA ASN A 343 -20.98 -2.40 -22.97
C ASN A 343 -21.34 -3.07 -21.62
N ASP A 344 -22.40 -3.86 -21.64
CA ASP A 344 -22.94 -4.56 -20.47
C ASP A 344 -22.05 -5.68 -19.90
N LYS A 345 -21.07 -6.13 -20.68
CA LYS A 345 -20.09 -7.13 -20.25
C LYS A 345 -18.97 -6.57 -19.38
N ILE A 346 -18.77 -5.25 -19.33
CA ILE A 346 -17.71 -4.63 -18.54
C ILE A 346 -18.06 -4.72 -17.05
N VAL A 347 -17.09 -5.16 -16.26
CA VAL A 347 -17.14 -5.20 -14.80
C VAL A 347 -15.85 -4.60 -14.22
N GLY A 348 -15.97 -3.96 -13.06
CA GLY A 348 -14.84 -3.40 -12.32
C GLY A 348 -14.43 -4.27 -11.14
N VAL A 349 -13.13 -4.50 -10.94
CA VAL A 349 -12.58 -5.24 -9.79
C VAL A 349 -11.45 -4.43 -9.17
N THR A 350 -11.45 -4.28 -7.84
CA THR A 350 -10.34 -3.64 -7.12
C THR A 350 -10.11 -4.28 -5.76
N PRO A 351 -8.84 -4.48 -5.34
CA PRO A 351 -8.53 -4.96 -3.99
C PRO A 351 -8.44 -3.79 -3.00
N ALA A 352 -9.55 -3.51 -2.29
CA ALA A 352 -9.67 -2.54 -1.19
C ALA A 352 -9.40 -1.06 -1.53
N MET A 353 -9.49 -0.68 -2.81
CA MET A 353 -9.11 0.67 -3.27
C MET A 353 -10.19 1.38 -4.11
N PRO A 354 -11.52 1.22 -3.84
CA PRO A 354 -12.54 1.80 -4.71
C PRO A 354 -12.44 3.33 -4.81
N THR A 355 -12.22 4.05 -3.70
CA THR A 355 -12.02 5.50 -3.72
C THR A 355 -10.61 5.89 -4.20
N GLY A 356 -9.61 5.09 -3.88
CA GLY A 356 -8.22 5.33 -4.27
C GLY A 356 -7.97 5.27 -5.77
N CYS A 357 -8.70 4.43 -6.50
CA CYS A 357 -8.63 4.34 -7.97
C CYS A 357 -9.85 4.94 -8.68
N SER A 358 -10.72 5.65 -7.98
CA SER A 358 -11.97 6.26 -8.49
C SER A 358 -12.99 5.25 -9.09
N MET A 359 -12.86 3.95 -8.77
CA MET A 359 -13.85 2.93 -9.16
C MET A 359 -15.18 3.11 -8.42
N ASN A 360 -15.18 3.82 -7.28
CA ASN A 360 -16.39 4.22 -6.56
C ASN A 360 -17.38 4.99 -7.44
N ILE A 361 -16.94 5.63 -8.53
CA ILE A 361 -17.81 6.29 -9.53
C ILE A 361 -18.73 5.25 -10.18
N MET A 362 -18.16 4.18 -10.73
CA MET A 362 -18.95 3.09 -11.31
C MET A 362 -19.72 2.31 -10.24
N MET A 363 -19.14 2.09 -9.06
CA MET A 363 -19.78 1.39 -7.94
C MET A 363 -21.06 2.09 -7.47
N GLY A 364 -21.09 3.42 -7.50
CA GLY A 364 -22.28 4.21 -7.14
C GLY A 364 -23.43 4.06 -8.11
N GLU A 365 -23.18 3.91 -9.42
CA GLU A 365 -24.21 3.75 -10.45
C GLU A 365 -24.51 2.28 -10.80
N MET A 366 -23.51 1.40 -10.71
CA MET A 366 -23.59 -0.01 -11.12
C MET A 366 -22.98 -0.94 -10.05
N PRO A 367 -23.56 -1.02 -8.84
CA PRO A 367 -23.00 -1.79 -7.74
C PRO A 367 -22.90 -3.29 -8.04
N ASP A 368 -23.82 -3.85 -8.82
CA ASP A 368 -23.80 -5.28 -9.19
C ASP A 368 -22.71 -5.65 -10.22
N ARG A 369 -22.04 -4.65 -10.78
CA ARG A 369 -20.97 -4.81 -11.78
C ARG A 369 -19.62 -4.33 -11.28
N THR A 370 -19.50 -3.99 -9.99
CA THR A 370 -18.26 -3.49 -9.40
C THR A 370 -17.96 -4.23 -8.11
N PHE A 371 -16.75 -4.78 -8.01
CA PHE A 371 -16.35 -5.69 -6.94
C PHE A 371 -15.14 -5.15 -6.20
N ASP A 372 -15.33 -4.81 -4.91
CA ASP A 372 -14.22 -4.69 -3.97
C ASP A 372 -14.00 -6.05 -3.31
N VAL A 373 -12.82 -6.60 -3.45
CA VAL A 373 -12.48 -7.95 -2.95
C VAL A 373 -11.66 -7.93 -1.65
N GLY A 374 -11.51 -6.76 -1.01
CA GLY A 374 -10.63 -6.57 0.13
C GLY A 374 -9.15 -6.56 -0.27
N ILE A 375 -8.23 -6.57 0.70
CA ILE A 375 -6.78 -6.56 0.41
C ILE A 375 -6.35 -7.96 -0.04
N ALA A 376 -6.67 -8.30 -1.29
CA ALA A 376 -6.50 -9.64 -1.85
C ALA A 376 -6.17 -9.58 -3.35
N GLU A 377 -4.99 -9.08 -3.71
CA GLU A 377 -4.57 -8.81 -5.09
C GLU A 377 -4.55 -10.08 -5.95
N GLY A 378 -4.01 -11.19 -5.43
CA GLY A 378 -4.03 -12.48 -6.13
C GLY A 378 -5.45 -12.96 -6.42
N HIS A 379 -6.36 -12.84 -5.44
CA HIS A 379 -7.78 -13.15 -5.63
C HIS A 379 -8.43 -12.24 -6.68
N ALA A 380 -8.14 -10.93 -6.67
CA ALA A 380 -8.66 -9.98 -7.66
C ALA A 380 -8.34 -10.43 -9.09
N VAL A 381 -7.10 -10.87 -9.33
CA VAL A 381 -6.65 -11.35 -10.65
C VAL A 381 -7.33 -12.67 -11.03
N THR A 382 -7.29 -13.69 -10.16
CA THR A 382 -7.90 -15.00 -10.44
C THR A 382 -9.42 -14.89 -10.60
N PHE A 383 -10.08 -14.07 -9.79
CA PHE A 383 -11.51 -13.78 -9.90
C PHE A 383 -11.86 -13.11 -11.24
N SER A 384 -11.05 -12.13 -11.65
CA SER A 384 -11.17 -11.48 -12.97
C SER A 384 -10.97 -12.48 -14.10
N ALA A 385 -9.98 -13.40 -13.99
CA ALA A 385 -9.75 -14.45 -14.95
C ALA A 385 -10.96 -15.38 -15.10
N GLY A 386 -11.59 -15.77 -13.99
CA GLY A 386 -12.82 -16.56 -13.99
C GLY A 386 -13.96 -15.86 -14.73
N MET A 387 -14.17 -14.57 -14.47
CA MET A 387 -15.20 -13.77 -15.16
C MET A 387 -14.91 -13.62 -16.66
N ALA A 388 -13.65 -13.39 -17.03
CA ALA A 388 -13.24 -13.31 -18.43
C ALA A 388 -13.43 -14.64 -19.16
N LYS A 389 -13.20 -15.78 -18.48
CA LYS A 389 -13.43 -17.11 -19.04
C LYS A 389 -14.88 -17.34 -19.44
N ASP A 390 -15.82 -16.75 -18.70
CA ASP A 390 -17.27 -16.87 -18.95
C ASP A 390 -17.84 -15.69 -19.77
N GLY A 391 -16.95 -14.83 -20.34
CA GLY A 391 -17.31 -13.87 -21.37
C GLY A 391 -17.60 -12.44 -20.86
N LEU A 392 -17.29 -12.11 -19.60
CA LEU A 392 -17.24 -10.75 -19.10
C LEU A 392 -15.90 -10.07 -19.48
N ILE A 393 -15.87 -8.75 -19.35
CA ILE A 393 -14.69 -7.92 -19.63
C ILE A 393 -14.28 -7.22 -18.34
N PRO A 394 -13.45 -7.87 -17.50
CA PRO A 394 -13.05 -7.29 -16.22
C PRO A 394 -11.93 -6.27 -16.38
N PHE A 395 -12.18 -5.05 -15.85
CA PHE A 395 -11.18 -4.03 -15.57
C PHE A 395 -10.70 -4.24 -14.13
N CYS A 396 -9.53 -4.85 -13.96
CA CYS A 396 -8.90 -5.13 -12.68
C CYS A 396 -7.92 -4.01 -12.34
N ASN A 397 -8.31 -3.10 -11.46
CA ASN A 397 -7.48 -1.97 -11.05
C ASN A 397 -6.73 -2.29 -9.75
N ILE A 398 -5.40 -2.31 -9.84
CA ILE A 398 -4.48 -2.58 -8.73
C ILE A 398 -3.37 -1.54 -8.77
N TYR A 399 -2.91 -1.04 -7.61
CA TYR A 399 -1.70 -0.22 -7.60
C TYR A 399 -0.50 -1.02 -8.08
N SER A 400 0.32 -0.43 -8.95
CA SER A 400 1.46 -1.12 -9.59
C SER A 400 2.37 -1.83 -8.57
N ALA A 401 2.72 -1.16 -7.45
CA ALA A 401 3.52 -1.77 -6.39
C ALA A 401 2.83 -2.97 -5.71
N PHE A 402 1.50 -2.97 -5.61
CA PHE A 402 0.73 -4.05 -4.98
C PHE A 402 0.44 -5.21 -5.94
N ALA A 403 0.42 -4.94 -7.24
CA ALA A 403 0.28 -5.97 -8.27
C ALA A 403 1.42 -7.01 -8.24
N GLN A 404 2.55 -6.69 -7.61
CA GLN A 404 3.63 -7.65 -7.35
C GLN A 404 3.16 -8.91 -6.61
N ARG A 405 2.12 -8.82 -5.74
CA ARG A 405 1.52 -9.95 -5.03
C ARG A 405 0.73 -10.89 -5.93
N ALA A 406 0.31 -10.40 -7.08
CA ALA A 406 -0.49 -11.15 -8.03
C ALA A 406 0.33 -11.61 -9.25
N TYR A 407 1.66 -11.51 -9.20
CA TYR A 407 2.54 -11.84 -10.33
C TYR A 407 2.32 -13.27 -10.85
N ASP A 408 2.26 -14.25 -9.95
CA ASP A 408 1.94 -15.64 -10.30
C ASP A 408 0.55 -15.76 -10.96
N ASN A 409 -0.47 -15.11 -10.37
CA ASN A 409 -1.84 -15.16 -10.90
C ASN A 409 -1.96 -14.49 -12.28
N ILE A 410 -1.20 -13.40 -12.53
CA ILE A 410 -1.14 -12.78 -13.87
C ILE A 410 -0.56 -13.75 -14.88
N ILE A 411 0.52 -14.48 -14.55
CA ILE A 411 1.15 -15.44 -15.44
C ILE A 411 0.26 -16.68 -15.64
N HIS A 412 -0.10 -17.35 -14.54
CA HIS A 412 -0.74 -18.66 -14.57
C HIS A 412 -2.22 -18.58 -14.91
N ASP A 413 -2.96 -17.66 -14.27
CA ASP A 413 -4.42 -17.64 -14.36
C ASP A 413 -4.94 -16.81 -15.54
N THR A 414 -4.11 -15.88 -16.08
CA THR A 414 -4.53 -15.01 -17.19
C THR A 414 -3.69 -15.19 -18.45
N ALA A 415 -2.36 -14.95 -18.37
CA ALA A 415 -1.51 -14.92 -19.55
C ALA A 415 -1.34 -16.30 -20.20
N LEU A 416 -1.14 -17.36 -19.40
CA LEU A 416 -1.04 -18.74 -19.89
C LEU A 416 -2.33 -19.17 -20.58
N LEU A 417 -3.49 -18.74 -20.07
CA LEU A 417 -4.81 -19.06 -20.62
C LEU A 417 -5.25 -18.06 -21.70
N ASN A 418 -4.46 -17.02 -21.97
CA ASN A 418 -4.74 -15.93 -22.90
C ASN A 418 -6.13 -15.29 -22.69
N LEU A 419 -6.53 -15.07 -21.45
CA LEU A 419 -7.82 -14.51 -21.08
C LEU A 419 -7.82 -12.98 -21.14
N PRO A 420 -8.86 -12.34 -21.70
CA PRO A 420 -8.92 -10.88 -21.91
C PRO A 420 -9.24 -10.12 -20.61
N VAL A 421 -8.38 -10.21 -19.61
CA VAL A 421 -8.43 -9.38 -18.40
C VAL A 421 -7.70 -8.07 -18.67
N ILE A 422 -8.33 -6.94 -18.34
CA ILE A 422 -7.74 -5.61 -18.49
C ILE A 422 -7.19 -5.17 -17.13
N PHE A 423 -5.87 -5.20 -17.02
CA PHE A 423 -5.16 -4.75 -15.82
C PHE A 423 -4.89 -3.25 -15.91
N CYS A 424 -5.44 -2.48 -14.98
CA CYS A 424 -5.17 -1.06 -14.85
C CYS A 424 -4.23 -0.85 -13.66
N PHE A 425 -2.93 -0.68 -13.94
CA PHE A 425 -1.91 -0.46 -12.92
C PHE A 425 -1.80 1.01 -12.61
N ASP A 426 -2.52 1.40 -11.56
CA ASP A 426 -2.49 2.75 -11.01
C ASP A 426 -1.21 2.96 -10.18
N ARG A 427 -0.74 4.19 -10.04
CA ARG A 427 0.51 4.55 -9.31
C ARG A 427 1.76 3.88 -9.91
N ALA A 428 1.83 3.74 -11.23
CA ALA A 428 3.04 3.31 -11.91
C ALA A 428 4.13 4.41 -11.83
N GLY A 429 5.40 4.00 -11.79
CA GLY A 429 6.53 4.89 -11.65
C GLY A 429 6.77 5.36 -10.20
N LEU A 430 7.47 6.48 -10.05
CA LEU A 430 7.72 7.11 -8.75
C LEU A 430 6.45 7.80 -8.24
N VAL A 431 6.03 7.47 -7.01
CA VAL A 431 4.78 7.97 -6.42
C VAL A 431 4.96 9.04 -5.34
N GLY A 432 6.21 9.32 -4.94
CA GLY A 432 6.51 10.42 -4.04
C GLY A 432 6.64 10.03 -2.58
N GLU A 433 5.85 10.64 -1.72
CA GLU A 433 6.05 10.70 -0.27
C GLU A 433 5.87 9.37 0.45
N ASP A 434 5.24 8.36 -0.17
CA ASP A 434 5.07 7.01 0.41
C ASP A 434 6.31 6.12 0.20
N GLY A 435 7.25 6.54 -0.65
CA GLY A 435 8.58 5.97 -0.79
C GLY A 435 8.64 4.58 -1.44
N PRO A 436 9.75 3.85 -1.19
CA PRO A 436 10.10 2.63 -1.93
C PRO A 436 9.07 1.51 -1.87
N THR A 437 8.22 1.48 -0.86
CA THR A 437 7.18 0.46 -0.72
C THR A 437 5.97 0.71 -1.63
N HIS A 438 5.85 1.91 -2.19
CA HIS A 438 4.73 2.31 -3.04
C HIS A 438 5.14 2.69 -4.46
N HIS A 439 6.43 2.82 -4.77
CA HIS A 439 6.90 3.07 -6.13
C HIS A 439 6.55 1.89 -7.04
N GLY A 440 5.81 2.15 -8.11
CA GLY A 440 5.43 1.18 -9.13
C GLY A 440 6.45 1.10 -10.25
N VAL A 441 7.72 0.86 -9.91
CA VAL A 441 8.84 0.96 -10.86
C VAL A 441 9.28 -0.38 -11.44
N PHE A 442 8.81 -1.51 -10.88
CA PHE A 442 9.24 -2.84 -11.29
C PHE A 442 8.30 -3.52 -12.30
N ASP A 443 7.13 -2.96 -12.55
CA ASP A 443 6.07 -3.56 -13.33
C ASP A 443 6.48 -3.88 -14.78
N LEU A 444 7.13 -2.95 -15.49
CA LEU A 444 7.59 -3.16 -16.86
C LEU A 444 8.60 -4.31 -16.93
N ALA A 445 9.63 -4.29 -16.09
CA ALA A 445 10.68 -5.30 -16.08
C ALA A 445 10.15 -6.70 -15.68
N ALA A 446 9.20 -6.75 -14.75
CA ALA A 446 8.60 -8.00 -14.30
C ALA A 446 7.67 -8.62 -15.35
N LEU A 447 6.89 -7.80 -16.06
CA LEU A 447 5.86 -8.29 -16.97
C LEU A 447 6.34 -8.45 -18.43
N GLN A 448 7.35 -7.72 -18.84
CA GLN A 448 7.87 -7.76 -20.21
C GLN A 448 8.17 -9.21 -20.71
N PRO A 449 8.78 -10.13 -19.94
CA PRO A 449 9.06 -11.47 -20.40
C PRO A 449 7.82 -12.38 -20.50
N VAL A 450 6.68 -12.00 -19.90
CA VAL A 450 5.49 -12.85 -19.83
C VAL A 450 4.80 -12.93 -21.21
N PRO A 451 4.64 -14.13 -21.83
CA PRO A 451 3.95 -14.27 -23.09
C PRO A 451 2.48 -13.82 -23.05
N ASN A 452 1.92 -13.50 -24.20
CA ASN A 452 0.52 -13.11 -24.40
C ASN A 452 0.09 -11.79 -23.76
N LEU A 453 0.89 -11.15 -22.88
CA LEU A 453 0.56 -9.83 -22.34
C LEU A 453 0.73 -8.73 -23.39
N ILE A 454 -0.25 -7.85 -23.48
CA ILE A 454 -0.10 -6.53 -24.10
C ILE A 454 0.22 -5.55 -22.98
N ILE A 455 1.28 -4.74 -23.12
CA ILE A 455 1.73 -3.80 -22.09
C ILE A 455 1.80 -2.41 -22.68
N SER A 456 1.02 -1.47 -22.12
CA SER A 456 0.91 -0.09 -22.60
C SER A 456 1.08 0.93 -21.47
N SER A 457 1.48 2.15 -21.84
CA SER A 457 1.53 3.29 -20.93
C SER A 457 1.08 4.55 -21.67
N PRO A 458 -0.06 5.18 -21.30
CA PRO A 458 -0.53 6.40 -21.93
C PRO A 458 0.39 7.57 -21.62
N MET A 459 0.62 8.42 -22.61
CA MET A 459 1.36 9.67 -22.44
C MET A 459 0.54 10.74 -21.72
N ASP A 460 -0.78 10.74 -21.94
CA ASP A 460 -1.73 11.72 -21.41
C ASP A 460 -3.11 11.08 -21.13
N GLU A 461 -4.03 11.89 -20.68
CA GLU A 461 -5.39 11.49 -20.30
C GLU A 461 -6.21 11.00 -21.50
N CYS A 462 -6.03 11.60 -22.65
CA CYS A 462 -6.66 11.17 -23.91
C CYS A 462 -6.19 9.78 -24.31
N GLU A 463 -4.89 9.52 -24.23
CA GLU A 463 -4.33 8.22 -24.54
C GLU A 463 -4.82 7.16 -23.53
N LEU A 464 -4.97 7.52 -22.23
CA LEU A 464 -5.57 6.60 -21.24
C LEU A 464 -6.99 6.18 -21.67
N ARG A 465 -7.83 7.13 -22.04
CA ARG A 465 -9.20 6.84 -22.53
C ARG A 465 -9.20 5.92 -23.75
N ARG A 466 -8.34 6.21 -24.73
CA ARG A 466 -8.24 5.44 -25.98
C ARG A 466 -7.70 4.04 -25.74
N LEU A 467 -6.70 3.88 -24.86
CA LEU A 467 -6.19 2.56 -24.47
C LEU A 467 -7.24 1.73 -23.72
N MET A 468 -8.00 2.33 -22.80
CA MET A 468 -9.12 1.66 -22.12
C MET A 468 -10.21 1.22 -23.12
N TYR A 469 -10.55 2.09 -24.09
CA TYR A 469 -11.50 1.75 -25.15
C TYR A 469 -10.98 0.62 -26.03
N THR A 470 -9.69 0.64 -26.39
CA THR A 470 -9.04 -0.41 -27.20
C THR A 470 -9.01 -1.74 -26.46
N ALA A 471 -8.68 -1.73 -25.17
CA ALA A 471 -8.53 -2.92 -24.36
C ALA A 471 -9.83 -3.72 -24.15
N GLN A 472 -11.01 -3.11 -24.33
CA GLN A 472 -12.29 -3.85 -24.27
C GLN A 472 -12.69 -4.50 -25.61
N MET A 473 -11.95 -4.25 -26.70
CA MET A 473 -12.25 -4.82 -27.99
C MET A 473 -11.92 -6.32 -28.04
N PRO A 474 -12.59 -7.12 -28.87
CA PRO A 474 -12.35 -8.55 -28.95
C PRO A 474 -11.01 -8.88 -29.65
N ASN A 475 -10.61 -10.14 -29.53
CA ASN A 475 -9.50 -10.77 -30.27
C ASN A 475 -8.09 -10.42 -29.76
N HIS A 476 -7.93 -10.11 -28.48
CA HIS A 476 -6.64 -10.04 -27.82
C HIS A 476 -6.65 -10.77 -26.48
N GLY A 477 -5.48 -11.04 -25.93
CA GLY A 477 -5.28 -11.60 -24.59
C GLY A 477 -5.31 -10.54 -23.49
N PRO A 478 -4.66 -10.81 -22.36
CA PRO A 478 -4.65 -9.88 -21.24
C PRO A 478 -3.92 -8.59 -21.59
N PHE A 479 -4.48 -7.45 -21.14
CA PHE A 479 -4.04 -6.12 -21.52
C PHE A 479 -3.66 -5.31 -20.27
N VAL A 480 -2.45 -4.80 -20.19
CA VAL A 480 -1.94 -3.98 -19.10
C VAL A 480 -1.89 -2.50 -19.55
N ILE A 481 -2.56 -1.63 -18.80
CA ILE A 481 -2.49 -0.19 -18.94
C ILE A 481 -1.92 0.38 -17.64
N ARG A 482 -0.69 0.91 -17.68
CA ARG A 482 -0.04 1.50 -16.52
C ARG A 482 -0.03 3.02 -16.58
N TYR A 483 -0.41 3.71 -15.51
CA TYR A 483 -0.47 5.16 -15.44
C TYR A 483 -0.07 5.69 -14.06
N PRO A 484 0.45 6.93 -13.97
CA PRO A 484 1.05 7.44 -12.73
C PRO A 484 0.01 7.92 -11.72
N ARG A 485 0.49 8.14 -10.50
CA ARG A 485 -0.21 8.93 -9.48
C ARG A 485 -0.20 10.42 -9.87
N GLY A 486 -1.29 11.14 -9.60
CA GLY A 486 -1.35 12.59 -9.70
C GLY A 486 -2.08 13.10 -10.92
N LYS A 487 -1.93 14.41 -11.16
CA LYS A 487 -2.59 15.12 -12.26
C LYS A 487 -1.90 14.84 -13.59
N GLY A 488 -2.68 14.83 -14.65
CA GLY A 488 -2.18 14.78 -16.01
C GLY A 488 -1.77 16.15 -16.55
N THR A 489 -1.90 16.34 -17.86
CA THR A 489 -1.47 17.55 -18.56
C THR A 489 -2.58 18.23 -19.34
N LEU A 490 -3.71 17.55 -19.58
CA LEU A 490 -4.80 18.04 -20.40
C LEU A 490 -6.01 18.45 -19.55
N VAL A 491 -6.40 19.72 -19.60
CA VAL A 491 -7.65 20.20 -18.98
C VAL A 491 -8.85 19.66 -19.75
N ASP A 492 -8.81 19.73 -21.08
CA ASP A 492 -9.82 19.15 -21.98
C ASP A 492 -9.42 17.75 -22.41
N TRP A 493 -9.63 16.79 -21.52
CA TRP A 493 -9.20 15.40 -21.66
C TRP A 493 -10.28 14.45 -22.24
N ARG A 494 -11.53 14.91 -22.34
CA ARG A 494 -12.65 14.09 -22.83
C ARG A 494 -12.68 13.99 -24.36
N CYS A 495 -11.56 13.49 -24.92
CA CYS A 495 -11.47 13.21 -26.35
C CYS A 495 -12.40 12.05 -26.76
N ALA A 496 -12.63 11.90 -28.06
CA ALA A 496 -13.39 10.79 -28.62
C ALA A 496 -12.76 9.43 -28.25
N LEU A 497 -13.61 8.44 -27.99
CA LEU A 497 -13.21 7.05 -27.78
C LEU A 497 -12.87 6.42 -29.14
N GLU A 498 -11.61 6.41 -29.46
CA GLU A 498 -11.07 5.86 -30.71
C GLU A 498 -10.10 4.71 -30.41
N ALA A 499 -10.14 3.65 -31.20
CA ALA A 499 -9.21 2.55 -31.04
C ALA A 499 -7.79 2.94 -31.43
N VAL A 500 -6.83 2.52 -30.64
CA VAL A 500 -5.40 2.63 -30.94
C VAL A 500 -4.94 1.30 -31.51
N GLU A 501 -4.16 1.31 -32.59
CA GLU A 501 -3.56 0.11 -33.15
C GLU A 501 -2.55 -0.46 -32.15
N ILE A 502 -2.80 -1.70 -31.71
CA ILE A 502 -1.96 -2.39 -30.73
C ILE A 502 -0.54 -2.60 -31.29
N GLY A 503 0.46 -2.23 -30.48
CA GLY A 503 1.86 -2.33 -30.85
C GLY A 503 2.35 -1.24 -31.79
N LYS A 504 1.60 -0.14 -31.97
CA LYS A 504 2.02 0.99 -32.79
C LYS A 504 2.34 2.23 -31.95
N GLY A 505 3.59 2.66 -32.09
CA GLY A 505 4.06 3.95 -31.60
C GLY A 505 3.66 5.09 -32.55
N ARG A 506 4.11 6.30 -32.22
CA ARG A 506 3.91 7.50 -33.05
C ARG A 506 5.12 8.43 -33.00
N CYS A 507 5.41 9.07 -34.14
CA CYS A 507 6.33 10.18 -34.19
C CYS A 507 5.61 11.44 -33.75
N LEU A 508 6.14 12.12 -32.72
CA LEU A 508 5.61 13.38 -32.18
C LEU A 508 6.38 14.59 -32.72
N THR A 509 7.65 14.40 -33.05
CA THR A 509 8.52 15.43 -33.62
C THR A 509 9.53 14.76 -34.55
N GLU A 510 9.66 15.25 -35.76
CA GLU A 510 10.67 14.82 -36.70
C GLU A 510 12.03 15.45 -36.37
N GLY A 511 13.13 14.73 -36.62
CA GLY A 511 14.51 15.19 -36.38
C GLY A 511 15.53 14.32 -37.05
N GLU A 512 16.80 14.75 -37.01
CA GLU A 512 17.91 14.10 -37.76
C GLU A 512 19.10 13.70 -36.87
N ASP A 513 19.33 14.39 -35.73
CA ASP A 513 20.59 14.23 -34.97
C ASP A 513 20.46 13.15 -33.86
N VAL A 514 19.36 13.19 -33.12
CA VAL A 514 19.09 12.27 -31.99
C VAL A 514 17.65 11.83 -31.97
N ALA A 515 17.44 10.53 -31.70
CA ALA A 515 16.10 9.99 -31.45
C ALA A 515 15.86 9.86 -29.96
N VAL A 516 14.78 10.42 -29.45
CA VAL A 516 14.28 10.22 -28.08
C VAL A 516 13.05 9.34 -28.16
N ILE A 517 13.08 8.20 -27.47
CA ILE A 517 11.96 7.25 -27.39
C ILE A 517 11.44 7.25 -25.95
N THR A 518 10.16 7.55 -25.78
CA THR A 518 9.50 7.61 -24.47
C THR A 518 8.38 6.59 -24.34
N LEU A 519 8.09 6.20 -23.10
CA LEU A 519 6.93 5.39 -22.76
C LEU A 519 6.18 6.06 -21.59
N GLY A 520 4.95 6.51 -21.85
CA GLY A 520 4.10 7.15 -20.85
C GLY A 520 4.38 8.65 -20.64
N PRO A 521 3.98 9.22 -19.49
CA PRO A 521 3.87 10.68 -19.29
C PRO A 521 5.16 11.50 -19.43
N LEU A 522 6.35 10.87 -19.27
CA LEU A 522 7.63 11.54 -19.48
C LEU A 522 7.80 12.08 -20.92
N GLY A 523 7.03 11.58 -21.87
CA GLY A 523 6.97 12.14 -23.22
C GLY A 523 6.54 13.61 -23.25
N ASN A 524 5.67 14.04 -22.31
CA ASN A 524 5.27 15.45 -22.21
C ASN A 524 6.46 16.35 -21.80
N ASP A 525 7.31 15.86 -20.89
CA ASP A 525 8.53 16.57 -20.48
C ASP A 525 9.49 16.74 -21.66
N VAL A 526 9.66 15.70 -22.49
CA VAL A 526 10.49 15.75 -23.70
C VAL A 526 9.93 16.75 -24.71
N GLN A 527 8.61 16.77 -24.95
CA GLN A 527 7.98 17.75 -25.84
C GLN A 527 8.19 19.18 -25.34
N GLN A 528 8.16 19.40 -24.04
CA GLN A 528 8.46 20.71 -23.47
C GLN A 528 9.93 21.09 -23.65
N ILE A 529 10.87 20.16 -23.40
CA ILE A 529 12.31 20.38 -23.61
C ILE A 529 12.62 20.73 -25.08
N ILE A 530 12.02 20.05 -26.04
CA ILE A 530 12.19 20.35 -27.47
C ILE A 530 11.74 21.78 -27.80
N LYS A 531 10.58 22.22 -27.27
CA LYS A 531 10.10 23.59 -27.44
C LYS A 531 11.04 24.62 -26.80
N GLU A 532 11.55 24.36 -25.62
CA GLU A 532 12.51 25.24 -24.92
C GLU A 532 13.80 25.38 -25.71
N LEU A 533 14.41 24.26 -26.15
CA LEU A 533 15.63 24.27 -26.95
C LEU A 533 15.45 25.02 -28.27
N SER A 534 14.33 24.84 -28.96
CA SER A 534 14.03 25.59 -30.18
C SER A 534 13.92 27.09 -29.91
N SER A 535 13.28 27.50 -28.80
CA SER A 535 13.15 28.91 -28.41
C SER A 535 14.46 29.55 -27.99
N GLU A 536 15.39 28.75 -27.45
CA GLU A 536 16.78 29.17 -27.09
C GLU A 536 17.69 29.26 -28.32
N GLY A 537 17.23 28.96 -29.52
CA GLY A 537 18.00 28.96 -30.74
C GLY A 537 19.00 27.81 -30.86
N ASN A 538 18.78 26.72 -30.16
CA ASN A 538 19.61 25.52 -30.30
C ASN A 538 19.30 24.83 -31.64
N ASN A 539 20.35 24.42 -32.35
CA ASN A 539 20.26 23.85 -33.71
C ASN A 539 20.17 22.30 -33.72
N ILE A 540 20.16 21.63 -32.57
CA ILE A 540 20.05 20.17 -32.53
C ILE A 540 18.69 19.71 -33.06
N SER A 541 18.69 18.81 -34.03
CA SER A 541 17.47 18.26 -34.65
C SER A 541 17.04 16.99 -33.94
N ILE A 542 16.01 17.11 -33.09
CA ILE A 542 15.56 16.06 -32.17
C ILE A 542 14.32 15.38 -32.74
N ALA A 543 14.37 14.07 -32.99
CA ALA A 543 13.18 13.26 -33.23
C ALA A 543 12.63 12.73 -31.89
N HIS A 544 11.32 12.79 -31.71
CA HIS A 544 10.65 12.25 -30.52
C HIS A 544 9.57 11.24 -30.90
N TYR A 545 9.68 10.05 -30.34
CA TYR A 545 8.76 8.94 -30.54
C TYR A 545 8.10 8.55 -29.21
N ASP A 546 6.77 8.50 -29.19
CA ASP A 546 5.99 7.89 -28.11
C ASP A 546 5.73 6.42 -28.48
N LEU A 547 6.32 5.51 -27.73
CA LEU A 547 6.23 4.08 -28.04
C LEU A 547 4.84 3.52 -27.74
N ARG A 548 4.06 4.11 -26.83
CA ARG A 548 2.73 3.66 -26.37
C ARG A 548 2.71 2.24 -25.79
N PHE A 549 3.38 1.28 -26.43
CA PHE A 549 3.41 -0.13 -26.06
C PHE A 549 4.85 -0.61 -25.82
N LEU A 550 5.07 -1.19 -24.65
CA LEU A 550 6.27 -1.98 -24.42
C LEU A 550 6.16 -3.35 -25.12
N LYS A 551 4.93 -3.87 -25.20
CA LYS A 551 4.65 -5.18 -25.78
C LYS A 551 3.27 -5.21 -26.44
N PRO A 552 3.20 -5.60 -27.73
CA PRO A 552 4.33 -5.80 -28.61
C PRO A 552 5.06 -4.50 -28.94
N LEU A 553 6.35 -4.58 -29.26
CA LEU A 553 7.13 -3.46 -29.77
C LEU A 553 6.72 -3.09 -31.20
N ASP A 554 6.75 -1.81 -31.55
CA ASP A 554 6.61 -1.37 -32.92
C ASP A 554 7.94 -1.60 -33.70
N GLU A 555 8.06 -2.78 -34.28
CA GLU A 555 9.26 -3.17 -35.03
C GLU A 555 9.49 -2.27 -36.26
N GLN A 556 8.43 -1.80 -36.91
CA GLN A 556 8.54 -0.90 -38.06
C GLN A 556 9.20 0.42 -37.64
N LEU A 557 8.69 1.06 -36.56
CA LEU A 557 9.25 2.26 -35.99
C LEU A 557 10.71 2.04 -35.57
N LEU A 558 11.01 0.93 -34.91
CA LEU A 558 12.37 0.61 -34.50
C LEU A 558 13.33 0.37 -35.68
N HIS A 559 12.86 -0.22 -36.79
CA HIS A 559 13.64 -0.31 -38.03
C HIS A 559 13.93 1.05 -38.65
N GLU A 560 12.96 1.97 -38.66
CA GLU A 560 13.15 3.35 -39.13
C GLU A 560 14.17 4.10 -38.29
N VAL A 561 14.02 4.04 -36.95
CA VAL A 561 14.92 4.68 -35.99
C VAL A 561 16.34 4.08 -36.09
N GLY A 562 16.48 2.77 -36.15
CA GLY A 562 17.77 2.09 -36.20
C GLY A 562 18.56 2.36 -37.49
N LYS A 563 17.88 2.60 -38.61
CA LYS A 563 18.49 3.00 -39.89
C LYS A 563 18.94 4.47 -39.89
N LYS A 564 18.16 5.34 -39.22
CA LYS A 564 18.33 6.79 -39.34
C LYS A 564 19.31 7.36 -38.30
N PHE A 565 19.23 6.89 -37.04
CA PHE A 565 19.90 7.54 -35.93
C PHE A 565 21.13 6.76 -35.44
N LYS A 566 22.21 7.47 -35.18
CA LYS A 566 23.43 6.95 -34.52
C LYS A 566 23.33 7.03 -32.98
N ARG A 567 22.44 7.89 -32.46
CA ARG A 567 22.24 8.09 -31.03
C ARG A 567 20.75 8.02 -30.72
N ILE A 568 20.42 7.18 -29.74
CA ILE A 568 19.06 6.97 -29.25
C ILE A 568 19.06 7.18 -27.73
N ILE A 569 18.08 7.92 -27.22
CA ILE A 569 17.84 8.09 -25.80
C ILE A 569 16.49 7.46 -25.48
N THR A 570 16.44 6.52 -24.55
CA THR A 570 15.19 5.92 -24.08
C THR A 570 14.87 6.43 -22.69
N ILE A 571 13.60 6.82 -22.43
CA ILE A 571 13.18 7.43 -21.17
C ILE A 571 11.92 6.75 -20.66
N GLU A 572 12.00 6.20 -19.45
CA GLU A 572 10.90 5.46 -18.81
C GLU A 572 10.82 5.74 -17.29
N ASP A 573 9.61 5.85 -16.74
CA ASP A 573 9.39 5.95 -15.28
C ASP A 573 9.27 4.55 -14.68
N ALA A 574 10.35 3.78 -14.79
CA ALA A 574 10.52 2.42 -14.31
C ALA A 574 12.02 2.10 -14.17
N VAL A 575 12.36 0.94 -13.61
CA VAL A 575 13.77 0.48 -13.58
C VAL A 575 14.30 0.32 -15.00
N LYS A 576 15.46 0.91 -15.27
CA LYS A 576 16.07 0.86 -16.60
C LYS A 576 16.61 -0.52 -17.00
N ASP A 577 16.84 -1.40 -16.00
CA ASP A 577 17.29 -2.77 -16.26
C ASP A 577 16.10 -3.72 -16.36
N GLY A 578 15.92 -4.33 -17.53
CA GLY A 578 14.77 -5.13 -17.88
C GLY A 578 13.54 -4.35 -18.39
N GLY A 579 13.57 -2.99 -18.36
CA GLY A 579 12.50 -2.14 -18.87
C GLY A 579 12.54 -1.91 -20.38
N MET A 580 11.90 -0.81 -20.83
CA MET A 580 11.80 -0.44 -22.25
C MET A 580 13.17 -0.23 -22.90
N GLY A 581 14.05 0.53 -22.25
CA GLY A 581 15.38 0.80 -22.79
C GLY A 581 16.21 -0.46 -22.99
N SER A 582 16.10 -1.45 -22.09
CA SER A 582 16.73 -2.75 -22.22
C SER A 582 16.17 -3.53 -23.42
N SER A 583 14.84 -3.56 -23.57
CA SER A 583 14.15 -4.25 -24.66
C SER A 583 14.55 -3.68 -26.02
N ILE A 584 14.57 -2.35 -26.15
CA ILE A 584 15.01 -1.67 -27.39
C ILE A 584 16.48 -1.97 -27.67
N THR A 585 17.36 -1.95 -26.66
CA THR A 585 18.78 -2.25 -26.84
C THR A 585 19.01 -3.67 -27.38
N CYS A 586 18.33 -4.66 -26.80
CA CYS A 586 18.39 -6.04 -27.28
C CYS A 586 17.86 -6.15 -28.70
N TRP A 587 16.68 -5.56 -28.96
CA TRP A 587 16.05 -5.60 -30.28
C TRP A 587 16.94 -4.99 -31.36
N MET A 588 17.55 -3.81 -31.11
CA MET A 588 18.49 -3.16 -32.05
C MET A 588 19.68 -4.06 -32.36
N LYS A 589 20.26 -4.70 -31.36
CA LYS A 589 21.38 -5.62 -31.53
C LYS A 589 21.01 -6.86 -32.35
N ASP A 590 19.86 -7.46 -32.06
CA ASP A 590 19.37 -8.65 -32.77
C ASP A 590 19.10 -8.38 -34.26
N HIS A 591 18.80 -7.11 -34.60
CA HIS A 591 18.57 -6.68 -36.00
C HIS A 591 19.80 -6.01 -36.64
N ASN A 592 21.00 -6.15 -36.02
CA ASN A 592 22.26 -5.60 -36.52
C ASN A 592 22.31 -4.07 -36.65
N TYR A 593 21.56 -3.34 -35.80
CA TYR A 593 21.72 -1.92 -35.62
C TYR A 593 22.68 -1.64 -34.47
N HIS A 594 23.53 -0.63 -34.61
CA HIS A 594 24.58 -0.30 -33.63
C HIS A 594 24.59 1.18 -33.20
N PRO A 595 23.43 1.78 -32.89
CA PRO A 595 23.40 3.12 -32.35
C PRO A 595 24.01 3.14 -30.93
N THR A 596 24.48 4.29 -30.49
CA THR A 596 24.74 4.54 -29.08
C THR A 596 23.39 4.73 -28.39
N ILE A 597 23.06 3.87 -27.42
CA ILE A 597 21.79 3.93 -26.69
C ILE A 597 22.04 4.36 -25.26
N VAL A 598 21.43 5.48 -24.87
CA VAL A 598 21.41 5.96 -23.49
C VAL A 598 20.06 5.62 -22.88
N ARG A 599 20.07 4.92 -21.76
CA ARG A 599 18.85 4.51 -21.05
C ARG A 599 18.67 5.38 -19.82
N MET A 600 17.57 6.14 -19.76
CA MET A 600 17.17 6.96 -18.61
C MET A 600 15.96 6.35 -17.91
N GLY A 601 16.04 6.20 -16.61
CA GLY A 601 15.03 5.61 -15.75
C GLY A 601 15.59 5.32 -14.36
N VAL A 602 14.84 4.62 -13.53
CA VAL A 602 15.25 4.30 -12.16
C VAL A 602 16.49 3.39 -12.17
N PRO A 603 17.59 3.78 -11.48
CA PRO A 603 18.80 2.97 -11.38
C PRO A 603 18.61 1.72 -10.50
N ASP A 604 19.62 0.86 -10.42
CA ASP A 604 19.63 -0.32 -9.53
C ASP A 604 19.80 0.10 -8.06
N SER A 605 18.76 0.76 -7.54
CA SER A 605 18.67 1.19 -6.14
C SER A 605 17.22 1.45 -5.75
N PHE A 606 16.88 1.21 -4.48
CA PHE A 606 15.60 1.65 -3.94
C PHE A 606 15.61 3.17 -3.78
N ILE A 607 14.67 3.84 -4.46
CA ILE A 607 14.50 5.29 -4.35
C ILE A 607 13.70 5.60 -3.09
N GLU A 608 14.18 6.51 -2.27
CA GLU A 608 13.56 6.91 -1.01
C GLU A 608 12.26 7.72 -1.22
N HIS A 609 11.73 8.31 -0.16
CA HIS A 609 10.54 9.16 -0.19
C HIS A 609 10.91 10.63 -0.39
N GLY A 610 10.00 11.39 -0.97
CA GLY A 610 10.14 12.82 -1.28
C GLY A 610 9.08 13.23 -2.30
N THR A 611 9.17 14.41 -2.87
CA THR A 611 8.36 14.78 -4.03
C THR A 611 8.84 14.03 -5.28
N VAL A 612 7.96 13.77 -6.23
CA VAL A 612 8.34 13.05 -7.47
C VAL A 612 9.48 13.76 -8.21
N ASP A 613 9.48 15.12 -8.24
CA ASP A 613 10.53 15.89 -8.88
C ASP A 613 11.91 15.73 -8.20
N GLU A 614 11.93 15.75 -6.85
CA GLU A 614 13.17 15.47 -6.09
C GLU A 614 13.67 14.06 -6.37
N LEU A 615 12.78 13.08 -6.42
CA LEU A 615 13.12 11.68 -6.64
C LEU A 615 13.62 11.43 -8.06
N ARG A 616 13.03 12.02 -9.09
CA ARG A 616 13.52 11.97 -10.48
C ARG A 616 14.90 12.60 -10.62
N LYS A 617 15.14 13.72 -9.90
CA LYS A 617 16.47 14.34 -9.85
C LYS A 617 17.51 13.42 -9.22
N ILE A 618 17.19 12.75 -8.11
CA ILE A 618 18.08 11.75 -7.48
C ILE A 618 18.34 10.58 -8.41
N ALA A 619 17.31 10.12 -9.11
CA ALA A 619 17.39 9.00 -10.04
C ALA A 619 18.06 9.38 -11.40
N GLY A 620 18.30 10.67 -11.65
CA GLY A 620 19.04 11.16 -12.81
C GLY A 620 18.24 11.18 -14.13
N TYR A 621 16.89 11.33 -14.03
CA TYR A 621 16.03 11.48 -15.20
C TYR A 621 14.95 12.57 -15.03
N ASP A 622 15.25 13.62 -14.27
CA ASP A 622 14.48 14.86 -14.25
C ASP A 622 14.64 15.66 -15.55
N LYS A 623 13.82 16.68 -15.76
CA LYS A 623 13.87 17.51 -16.98
C LYS A 623 15.26 18.06 -17.30
N ALA A 624 16.01 18.47 -16.26
CA ALA A 624 17.34 19.03 -16.46
C ALA A 624 18.32 17.95 -16.94
N ALA A 625 18.30 16.77 -16.34
CA ALA A 625 19.13 15.65 -16.76
C ALA A 625 18.76 15.16 -18.19
N ILE A 626 17.47 15.09 -18.52
CA ILE A 626 17.00 14.75 -19.86
C ILE A 626 17.49 15.80 -20.88
N LYS A 627 17.33 17.12 -20.59
CA LYS A 627 17.82 18.20 -21.46
C LYS A 627 19.32 18.13 -21.68
N GLN A 628 20.09 17.89 -20.62
CA GLN A 628 21.56 17.74 -20.71
C GLN A 628 21.92 16.53 -21.56
N GLU A 629 21.25 15.38 -21.38
CA GLU A 629 21.53 14.18 -22.15
C GLU A 629 21.17 14.34 -23.63
N ILE A 630 20.14 15.11 -23.97
CA ILE A 630 19.78 15.41 -25.36
C ILE A 630 20.88 16.25 -26.03
N LEU A 631 21.44 17.20 -25.31
CA LEU A 631 22.49 18.09 -25.83
C LEU A 631 23.85 17.38 -26.00
N GLY A 632 24.14 16.32 -25.27
CA GLY A 632 25.38 15.51 -25.34
C GLY A 632 26.33 15.88 -24.27
#